data_2dc1c0d8bee054402da1edf91f9a2d2d
#
_entry.id   2dc1c0d8bee054402da1edf91f9a2d2d
#
_cell.length_a   1.000
_cell.length_b   1.000
_cell.length_c   1.000
_cell.angle_alpha   90.00
_cell.angle_beta   90.00
_cell.angle_gamma   90.00
#
_symmetry.space_group_name_H-M   'P 1'
#
loop_
_entity.id
_entity.type
_entity.pdbx_description
1 polymer ?
#
loop_
_entity_poly.entity_id
_entity_poly.type
_entity_poly.pdbx_seq_one_letter_code
_entity_poly.pdbx_strand_id
1 'polypeptide(L)'
;MINKFSQFLVEEEKVVYFTFGRMNPPTIGHGKLLDVLAAKAGRNPHKVFLSQSQDSKKNPLSYSDKIKSVRKMFPKHARNIMISKNVKNAMDILSTLYGQGFRKVAMVVGSDRVIEFETLLNKYNGKEARHGFYNFMDIKVISAGERDPDAEGVEGMSASKQ
;
A
#
# COMPACT_ATOMS: atom_id res chain seq x y z
N MET A 1 28.29 -14.00 -6.95
CA MET A 1 27.73 -12.67 -7.23
C MET A 1 26.49 -12.79 -8.11
N ILE A 2 25.45 -12.06 -7.76
CA ILE A 2 24.22 -12.08 -8.54
C ILE A 2 24.31 -11.01 -9.62
N ASN A 3 24.15 -11.39 -10.89
CA ASN A 3 24.10 -10.42 -11.96
C ASN A 3 22.69 -9.84 -12.09
N LYS A 4 22.53 -8.85 -12.97
CA LYS A 4 21.23 -8.20 -13.13
C LYS A 4 20.12 -9.15 -13.55
N PHE A 5 20.42 -10.10 -14.41
CA PHE A 5 19.45 -11.07 -14.89
C PHE A 5 18.97 -11.98 -13.76
N SER A 6 19.93 -12.50 -12.98
CA SER A 6 19.59 -13.37 -11.84
C SER A 6 18.79 -12.62 -10.80
N GLN A 7 19.14 -11.36 -10.54
CA GLN A 7 18.40 -10.54 -9.59
C GLN A 7 16.98 -10.29 -10.07
N PHE A 8 16.79 -10.06 -11.36
CA PHE A 8 15.47 -9.86 -11.93
C PHE A 8 14.61 -11.12 -11.76
N LEU A 9 15.16 -12.31 -11.98
CA LEU A 9 14.43 -13.55 -11.81
C LEU A 9 14.03 -13.77 -10.35
N VAL A 10 14.89 -13.39 -9.41
CA VAL A 10 14.57 -13.49 -7.99
C VAL A 10 13.38 -12.59 -7.64
N GLU A 11 13.36 -11.36 -8.15
CA GLU A 11 12.25 -10.46 -7.93
C GLU A 11 10.97 -10.97 -8.56
N GLU A 12 11.07 -11.55 -9.76
CA GLU A 12 9.91 -12.10 -10.46
C GLU A 12 9.23 -13.22 -9.67
N GLU A 13 10.01 -14.00 -8.91
CA GLU A 13 9.46 -15.09 -8.11
C GLU A 13 8.85 -14.61 -6.79
N LYS A 14 9.21 -13.42 -6.35
CA LYS A 14 8.69 -12.88 -5.09
C LYS A 14 7.31 -12.27 -5.28
N VAL A 15 6.53 -12.34 -4.22
CA VAL A 15 5.27 -11.59 -4.15
C VAL A 15 5.55 -10.33 -3.35
N VAL A 16 5.32 -9.18 -3.93
CA VAL A 16 5.44 -7.93 -3.18
C VAL A 16 4.09 -7.58 -2.57
N TYR A 17 4.08 -7.41 -1.27
CA TYR A 17 2.89 -7.02 -0.53
C TYR A 17 2.91 -5.52 -0.33
N PHE A 18 1.76 -4.88 -0.44
CA PHE A 18 1.72 -3.43 -0.21
C PHE A 18 0.36 -2.99 0.27
N THR A 19 0.33 -1.80 0.83
CA THR A 19 -0.92 -1.11 1.12
C THR A 19 -0.78 0.34 0.68
N PHE A 20 -1.91 0.98 0.46
CA PHE A 20 -1.96 2.37 0.05
C PHE A 20 -3.06 3.05 0.85
N GLY A 21 -2.73 4.11 1.55
CA GLY A 21 -3.70 4.78 2.39
C GLY A 21 -3.43 6.25 2.58
N ARG A 22 -4.42 6.93 3.10
CA ARG A 22 -4.30 8.37 3.36
C ARG A 22 -3.48 8.64 4.61
N MET A 23 -3.80 7.98 5.70
CA MET A 23 -3.12 8.14 7.00
C MET A 23 -2.87 9.61 7.35
N ASN A 24 -3.90 10.42 7.20
CA ASN A 24 -3.77 11.87 7.35
C ASN A 24 -4.90 12.41 8.24
N PRO A 25 -4.74 12.36 9.55
CA PRO A 25 -3.58 11.81 10.26
C PRO A 25 -3.63 10.29 10.43
N PRO A 26 -2.52 9.65 10.80
CA PRO A 26 -2.54 8.22 11.08
C PRO A 26 -3.31 7.92 12.38
N THR A 27 -3.90 6.73 12.44
CA THR A 27 -4.68 6.28 13.59
C THR A 27 -4.23 4.89 14.03
N ILE A 28 -4.75 4.44 15.18
CA ILE A 28 -4.46 3.10 15.69
C ILE A 28 -4.89 2.03 14.68
N GLY A 29 -6.01 2.25 13.99
CA GLY A 29 -6.46 1.33 12.96
C GLY A 29 -5.46 1.16 11.83
N HIS A 30 -4.75 2.24 11.48
CA HIS A 30 -3.70 2.15 10.48
C HIS A 30 -2.54 1.28 10.95
N GLY A 31 -2.21 1.34 12.23
CA GLY A 31 -1.17 0.49 12.79
C GLY A 31 -1.52 -0.98 12.69
N LYS A 32 -2.79 -1.32 12.95
CA LYS A 32 -3.26 -2.70 12.81
C LYS A 32 -3.14 -3.18 11.37
N LEU A 33 -3.48 -2.30 10.42
CA LEU A 33 -3.34 -2.63 9.00
C LEU A 33 -1.89 -2.91 8.63
N LEU A 34 -0.96 -2.09 9.12
CA LEU A 34 0.45 -2.29 8.86
C LEU A 34 0.97 -3.59 9.47
N ASP A 35 0.48 -3.95 10.67
CA ASP A 35 0.87 -5.20 11.30
C ASP A 35 0.37 -6.40 10.50
N VAL A 36 -0.85 -6.33 9.98
CA VAL A 36 -1.40 -7.39 9.14
C VAL A 36 -0.61 -7.50 7.85
N LEU A 37 -0.27 -6.37 7.25
CA LEU A 37 0.55 -6.34 6.03
C LEU A 37 1.86 -7.07 6.25
N ALA A 38 2.57 -6.76 7.31
CA ALA A 38 3.85 -7.38 7.62
C ALA A 38 3.69 -8.88 7.87
N ALA A 39 2.63 -9.26 8.59
CA ALA A 39 2.38 -10.67 8.90
C ALA A 39 2.05 -11.47 7.64
N LYS A 40 1.22 -10.91 6.76
CA LYS A 40 0.86 -11.58 5.51
C LYS A 40 2.06 -11.72 4.58
N ALA A 41 2.93 -10.73 4.56
CA ALA A 41 4.11 -10.75 3.71
C ALA A 41 5.12 -11.81 4.15
N GLY A 42 5.26 -12.00 5.46
CA GLY A 42 6.24 -12.94 5.99
C GLY A 42 7.65 -12.57 5.53
N ARG A 43 8.27 -13.45 4.76
CA ARG A 43 9.61 -13.21 4.22
C ARG A 43 9.61 -12.42 2.92
N ASN A 44 8.45 -12.22 2.34
CA ASN A 44 8.33 -11.46 1.10
C ASN A 44 8.46 -9.95 1.40
N PRO A 45 8.90 -9.16 0.42
CA PRO A 45 8.98 -7.71 0.63
C PRO A 45 7.60 -7.11 0.82
N HIS A 46 7.52 -6.10 1.67
CA HIS A 46 6.29 -5.35 1.82
C HIS A 46 6.59 -3.86 1.87
N LYS A 47 5.66 -3.07 1.36
CA LYS A 47 5.83 -1.64 1.21
C LYS A 47 4.53 -0.92 1.57
N VAL A 48 4.69 0.25 2.18
CA VAL A 48 3.57 1.10 2.54
C VAL A 48 3.65 2.37 1.72
N PHE A 49 2.60 2.66 0.98
CA PHE A 49 2.52 3.88 0.19
C PHE A 49 1.43 4.78 0.76
N LEU A 50 1.72 6.06 0.84
CA LEU A 50 0.79 7.04 1.37
C LEU A 50 0.28 7.93 0.25
N SER A 51 -1.00 8.28 0.31
CA SER A 51 -1.57 9.17 -0.68
C SER A 51 -0.97 10.56 -0.52
N GLN A 52 -1.03 11.32 -1.60
CA GLN A 52 -0.56 12.71 -1.59
C GLN A 52 -1.70 13.71 -1.41
N SER A 53 -2.90 13.21 -1.12
CA SER A 53 -4.04 14.09 -0.91
C SER A 53 -3.84 14.96 0.33
N GLN A 54 -4.26 16.21 0.20
CA GLN A 54 -4.18 17.17 1.29
C GLN A 54 -5.32 18.17 1.17
N ASP A 55 -5.98 18.46 2.28
CA ASP A 55 -6.93 19.55 2.38
C ASP A 55 -7.02 19.96 3.84
N SER A 56 -7.50 21.17 4.09
CA SER A 56 -7.49 21.75 5.43
C SER A 56 -8.41 21.05 6.42
N LYS A 57 -9.38 20.30 5.95
CA LYS A 57 -10.37 19.66 6.82
C LYS A 57 -10.11 18.20 7.05
N LYS A 58 -9.94 17.42 5.98
CA LYS A 58 -9.83 15.98 6.07
C LYS A 58 -8.41 15.47 5.97
N ASN A 59 -7.56 16.18 5.25
CA ASN A 59 -6.17 15.77 5.00
C ASN A 59 -5.25 16.95 5.28
N PRO A 60 -5.11 17.35 6.57
CA PRO A 60 -4.37 18.58 6.91
C PRO A 60 -2.86 18.50 6.69
N LEU A 61 -2.29 17.30 6.72
CA LEU A 61 -0.83 17.15 6.61
C LEU A 61 -0.36 17.14 5.17
N SER A 62 0.77 17.79 4.90
CA SER A 62 1.44 17.67 3.61
C SER A 62 1.97 16.24 3.48
N TYR A 63 2.33 15.85 2.26
CA TYR A 63 2.87 14.52 2.03
C TYR A 63 4.13 14.27 2.88
N SER A 64 5.04 15.24 2.92
CA SER A 64 6.25 15.15 3.70
C SER A 64 5.97 14.99 5.19
N ASP A 65 5.08 15.81 5.73
CA ASP A 65 4.70 15.74 7.14
C ASP A 65 4.00 14.44 7.47
N LYS A 66 3.18 13.96 6.55
CA LYS A 66 2.48 12.70 6.70
C LYS A 66 3.47 11.54 6.85
N ILE A 67 4.47 11.49 5.98
CA ILE A 67 5.50 10.45 6.06
C ILE A 67 6.20 10.49 7.40
N LYS A 68 6.59 11.66 7.85
CA LYS A 68 7.24 11.82 9.15
C LYS A 68 6.35 11.35 10.29
N SER A 69 5.07 11.73 10.24
CA SER A 69 4.11 11.35 11.30
C SER A 69 3.89 9.85 11.36
N VAL A 70 3.73 9.23 10.19
CA VAL A 70 3.49 7.78 10.13
C VAL A 70 4.72 7.01 10.61
N ARG A 71 5.90 7.43 10.21
CA ARG A 71 7.14 6.79 10.66
C ARG A 71 7.35 6.94 12.15
N LYS A 72 7.01 8.09 12.70
CA LYS A 72 7.13 8.34 14.13
C LYS A 72 6.13 7.53 14.93
N MET A 73 4.91 7.43 14.43
CA MET A 73 3.84 6.70 15.12
C MET A 73 4.05 5.19 15.04
N PHE A 74 4.60 4.70 13.93
CA PHE A 74 4.82 3.27 13.71
C PHE A 74 6.28 2.98 13.40
N PRO A 75 7.18 3.16 14.39
CA PRO A 75 8.62 3.01 14.13
C PRO A 75 9.03 1.62 13.67
N LYS A 76 8.27 0.62 14.06
CA LYS A 76 8.49 -0.76 13.64
C LYS A 76 8.35 -0.93 12.12
N HIS A 77 7.56 -0.07 11.49
CA HIS A 77 7.29 -0.13 10.05
C HIS A 77 7.99 0.98 9.26
N ALA A 78 8.77 1.81 9.94
CA ALA A 78 9.31 3.03 9.32
C ALA A 78 10.07 2.79 8.02
N ARG A 79 10.89 1.74 7.99
CA ARG A 79 11.71 1.47 6.79
C ARG A 79 10.90 1.00 5.60
N ASN A 80 9.68 0.53 5.84
CA ASN A 80 8.81 0.02 4.78
C ASN A 80 7.87 1.08 4.23
N ILE A 81 7.88 2.26 4.82
CA ILE A 81 7.07 3.38 4.35
C ILE A 81 7.83 4.09 3.26
N MET A 82 7.28 4.01 2.04
CA MET A 82 7.97 4.52 0.85
C MET A 82 7.74 6.01 0.65
N ILE A 83 8.76 6.67 0.14
CA ILE A 83 8.65 8.06 -0.30
C ILE A 83 8.67 8.02 -1.82
N SER A 84 7.55 8.35 -2.45
CA SER A 84 7.46 8.33 -3.90
C SER A 84 6.49 9.40 -4.39
N LYS A 85 7.04 10.48 -4.89
CA LYS A 85 6.24 11.61 -5.36
C LYS A 85 5.50 11.30 -6.67
N ASN A 86 5.93 10.28 -7.39
CA ASN A 86 5.30 9.89 -8.66
C ASN A 86 4.12 8.96 -8.46
N VAL A 87 3.93 8.45 -7.26
CA VAL A 87 2.86 7.52 -6.96
C VAL A 87 1.68 8.27 -6.35
N LYS A 88 0.57 8.33 -7.05
CA LYS A 88 -0.61 9.06 -6.60
C LYS A 88 -1.82 8.16 -6.36
N ASN A 89 -1.81 6.96 -6.92
CA ASN A 89 -2.90 6.00 -6.74
C ASN A 89 -2.37 4.58 -6.83
N ALA A 90 -3.26 3.60 -6.60
CA ALA A 90 -2.86 2.20 -6.56
C ALA A 90 -2.31 1.70 -7.89
N MET A 91 -2.82 2.21 -8.99
CA MET A 91 -2.33 1.80 -10.31
C MET A 91 -0.92 2.30 -10.57
N ASP A 92 -0.60 3.50 -10.09
CA ASP A 92 0.78 4.01 -10.15
C ASP A 92 1.73 3.10 -9.37
N ILE A 93 1.26 2.59 -8.24
CA ILE A 93 2.05 1.66 -7.42
C ILE A 93 2.34 0.39 -8.22
N LEU A 94 1.33 -0.19 -8.84
CA LEU A 94 1.52 -1.41 -9.63
C LEU A 94 2.50 -1.18 -10.78
N SER A 95 2.37 -0.06 -11.46
CA SER A 95 3.27 0.31 -12.54
C SER A 95 4.72 0.39 -12.05
N THR A 96 4.92 1.02 -10.90
CA THR A 96 6.22 1.18 -10.28
C THR A 96 6.82 -0.17 -9.89
N LEU A 97 6.01 -1.01 -9.24
CA LEU A 97 6.47 -2.33 -8.80
C LEU A 97 6.79 -3.24 -9.99
N TYR A 98 5.99 -3.15 -11.03
CA TYR A 98 6.26 -3.90 -12.25
C TYR A 98 7.60 -3.49 -12.86
N GLY A 99 7.87 -2.18 -12.88
CA GLY A 99 9.15 -1.66 -13.35
C GLY A 99 10.34 -2.11 -12.52
N GLN A 100 10.11 -2.48 -11.26
CA GLN A 100 11.15 -2.98 -10.38
C GLN A 100 11.42 -4.48 -10.55
N GLY A 101 10.65 -5.15 -11.42
CA GLY A 101 10.85 -6.55 -11.70
C GLY A 101 9.85 -7.50 -11.08
N PHE A 102 8.96 -7.00 -10.23
CA PHE A 102 7.96 -7.86 -9.62
C PHE A 102 6.90 -8.28 -10.63
N ARG A 103 6.46 -9.53 -10.53
CA ARG A 103 5.43 -10.08 -11.42
C ARG A 103 4.25 -10.66 -10.66
N LYS A 104 4.32 -10.66 -9.34
CA LYS A 104 3.22 -11.07 -8.46
C LYS A 104 3.08 -10.03 -7.37
N VAL A 105 1.85 -9.62 -7.10
CA VAL A 105 1.58 -8.55 -6.14
C VAL A 105 0.37 -8.88 -5.30
N ALA A 106 0.39 -8.44 -4.05
CA ALA A 106 -0.73 -8.59 -3.13
C ALA A 106 -0.94 -7.27 -2.41
N MET A 107 -2.14 -6.73 -2.51
CA MET A 107 -2.52 -5.51 -1.82
C MET A 107 -3.33 -5.86 -0.57
N VAL A 108 -3.00 -5.25 0.55
CA VAL A 108 -3.73 -5.48 1.80
C VAL A 108 -4.56 -4.24 2.10
N VAL A 109 -5.86 -4.43 2.25
CA VAL A 109 -6.81 -3.35 2.50
C VAL A 109 -7.86 -3.79 3.51
N GLY A 110 -8.67 -2.88 4.02
CA GLY A 110 -9.80 -3.24 4.85
C GLY A 110 -10.79 -4.08 4.04
N SER A 111 -11.54 -4.92 4.73
CA SER A 111 -12.46 -5.86 4.07
C SER A 111 -13.46 -5.16 3.15
N ASP A 112 -13.85 -3.95 3.48
CA ASP A 112 -14.83 -3.17 2.71
C ASP A 112 -14.28 -2.66 1.38
N ARG A 113 -12.98 -2.77 1.15
CA ARG A 113 -12.35 -2.26 -0.07
C ARG A 113 -11.79 -3.35 -0.98
N VAL A 114 -11.90 -4.62 -0.57
CA VAL A 114 -11.28 -5.72 -1.32
C VAL A 114 -11.83 -5.84 -2.74
N ILE A 115 -13.14 -5.91 -2.88
CA ILE A 115 -13.75 -6.11 -4.20
C ILE A 115 -13.47 -4.92 -5.12
N GLU A 116 -13.54 -3.73 -4.57
CA GLU A 116 -13.28 -2.51 -5.33
C GLU A 116 -11.88 -2.53 -5.95
N PHE A 117 -10.87 -2.78 -5.14
CA PHE A 117 -9.49 -2.78 -5.63
C PHE A 117 -9.18 -3.99 -6.50
N GLU A 118 -9.72 -5.15 -6.15
CA GLU A 118 -9.52 -6.32 -6.99
C GLU A 118 -10.02 -6.09 -8.40
N THR A 119 -11.21 -5.54 -8.51
CA THR A 119 -11.80 -5.23 -9.81
C THR A 119 -10.96 -4.19 -10.56
N LEU A 120 -10.61 -3.11 -9.87
CA LEU A 120 -9.89 -2.01 -10.49
C LEU A 120 -8.50 -2.42 -10.99
N LEU A 121 -7.75 -3.09 -10.13
CA LEU A 121 -6.37 -3.43 -10.47
C LEU A 121 -6.31 -4.46 -11.60
N ASN A 122 -7.22 -5.42 -11.60
CA ASN A 122 -7.26 -6.43 -12.66
C ASN A 122 -7.76 -5.85 -13.96
N LYS A 123 -8.62 -4.85 -13.91
CA LYS A 123 -9.16 -4.21 -15.13
C LYS A 123 -8.04 -3.64 -16.00
N TYR A 124 -7.03 -3.08 -15.38
CA TYR A 124 -5.93 -2.44 -16.11
C TYR A 124 -4.70 -3.33 -16.26
N ASN A 125 -4.76 -4.56 -15.80
CA ASN A 125 -3.64 -5.48 -15.94
C ASN A 125 -3.44 -5.80 -17.41
N GLY A 126 -2.23 -5.59 -17.90
CA GLY A 126 -1.90 -5.81 -19.32
C GLY A 126 -2.31 -4.67 -20.23
N LYS A 127 -2.73 -3.53 -19.67
CA LYS A 127 -3.18 -2.38 -20.48
C LYS A 127 -2.35 -1.14 -20.18
N GLU A 128 -1.97 -0.43 -21.22
CA GLU A 128 -1.27 0.83 -21.07
C GLU A 128 -2.27 1.96 -20.81
N ALA A 129 -1.95 2.84 -19.87
CA ALA A 129 -2.82 3.95 -19.51
C ALA A 129 -1.97 5.08 -18.91
N ARG A 130 -2.62 6.10 -18.35
CA ARG A 130 -1.91 7.23 -17.74
C ARG A 130 -0.93 6.83 -16.65
N HIS A 131 -1.28 5.80 -15.89
CA HIS A 131 -0.43 5.30 -14.81
C HIS A 131 0.80 4.55 -15.33
N GLY A 132 0.87 4.31 -16.64
CA GLY A 132 1.92 3.50 -17.26
C GLY A 132 1.39 2.11 -17.61
N PHE A 133 2.26 1.13 -17.48
CA PHE A 133 1.92 -0.24 -17.85
C PHE A 133 2.32 -1.20 -16.75
N TYR A 134 1.48 -2.18 -16.49
CA TYR A 134 1.85 -3.32 -15.68
C TYR A 134 1.14 -4.56 -16.22
N ASN A 135 1.76 -5.70 -16.05
CA ASN A 135 1.21 -6.97 -16.50
C ASN A 135 1.65 -8.06 -15.55
N PHE A 136 1.00 -8.11 -14.39
CA PHE A 136 1.34 -9.07 -13.36
C PHE A 136 0.77 -10.45 -13.67
N MET A 137 1.52 -11.48 -13.30
CA MET A 137 1.08 -12.85 -13.41
C MET A 137 -0.02 -13.14 -12.39
N ASP A 138 0.00 -12.43 -11.25
CA ASP A 138 -0.98 -12.63 -10.20
C ASP A 138 -1.17 -11.33 -9.44
N ILE A 139 -2.41 -10.89 -9.30
CA ILE A 139 -2.78 -9.73 -8.51
C ILE A 139 -3.80 -10.21 -7.48
N LYS A 140 -3.43 -10.13 -6.21
CA LYS A 140 -4.32 -10.49 -5.11
C LYS A 140 -4.65 -9.26 -4.30
N VAL A 141 -5.88 -9.20 -3.81
CA VAL A 141 -6.28 -8.16 -2.85
C VAL A 141 -6.76 -8.89 -1.61
N ILE A 142 -6.09 -8.65 -0.51
CA ILE A 142 -6.25 -9.40 0.73
C ILE A 142 -6.89 -8.50 1.78
N SER A 143 -7.86 -9.05 2.51
CA SER A 143 -8.51 -8.34 3.59
C SER A 143 -7.59 -8.31 4.82
N ALA A 144 -7.46 -7.12 5.41
CA ALA A 144 -6.78 -6.98 6.70
C ALA A 144 -7.75 -7.26 7.86
N GLY A 145 -9.01 -7.61 7.53
CA GLY A 145 -10.04 -7.81 8.51
C GLY A 145 -11.02 -6.65 8.52
N GLU A 146 -12.13 -6.85 9.20
CA GLU A 146 -13.13 -5.81 9.33
C GLU A 146 -12.63 -4.71 10.25
N ARG A 147 -13.08 -3.52 10.00
CA ARG A 147 -12.80 -2.41 10.90
C ARG A 147 -13.49 -2.67 12.22
N ASP A 148 -12.77 -2.44 13.30
CA ASP A 148 -13.32 -2.58 14.63
C ASP A 148 -14.13 -1.31 14.94
N PRO A 149 -15.46 -1.40 15.05
CA PRO A 149 -16.26 -0.21 15.33
C PRO A 149 -15.87 0.48 16.63
N ASP A 150 -15.50 -0.28 17.63
CA ASP A 150 -15.10 0.30 18.91
C ASP A 150 -13.78 1.05 18.78
N ALA A 151 -12.82 0.44 18.12
CA ALA A 151 -11.53 1.10 17.89
C ALA A 151 -11.70 2.35 17.04
N GLU A 152 -12.54 2.26 16.03
CA GLU A 152 -12.76 3.40 15.15
C GLU A 152 -13.65 4.46 15.80
N GLY A 153 -14.63 4.01 16.57
CA GLY A 153 -15.59 4.92 17.18
C GLY A 153 -15.06 5.65 18.39
N VAL A 154 -14.04 5.13 19.02
CA VAL A 154 -13.55 5.69 20.28
C VAL A 154 -12.16 6.27 20.12
N GLU A 155 -11.20 5.40 19.94
CA GLU A 155 -9.82 5.82 19.86
C GLU A 155 -9.23 5.57 18.49
N GLY A 156 -9.79 4.60 17.82
CA GLY A 156 -9.25 4.14 16.55
C GLY A 156 -10.08 4.56 15.36
N MET A 157 -10.86 5.59 15.49
CA MET A 157 -11.63 6.04 14.34
C MET A 157 -10.73 6.26 13.15
N SER A 158 -11.14 5.72 12.02
CA SER A 158 -10.40 5.99 10.81
C SER A 158 -10.54 7.48 10.48
N ALA A 159 -9.53 8.05 9.86
CA ALA A 159 -9.55 9.47 9.54
C ALA A 159 -10.76 9.83 8.68
N SER A 160 -11.20 8.91 7.85
CA SER A 160 -12.34 9.15 6.97
C SER A 160 -13.68 9.09 7.68
N LYS A 161 -13.73 8.55 8.87
CA LYS A 161 -14.96 8.37 9.59
C LYS A 161 -15.35 9.61 10.40
N GLN A 162 -14.41 10.46 10.65
CA GLN A 162 -14.65 11.71 11.36
C GLN A 162 -15.68 12.61 10.67
#